data_fbd1554ce062fac953dbbd0f996b36fc
#
_entry.id   fbd1554ce062fac953dbbd0f996b36fc
#
_cell.length_a   1.000
_cell.length_b   1.000
_cell.length_c   1.000
_cell.angle_alpha   90.00
_cell.angle_beta   90.00
_cell.angle_gamma   90.00
#
_symmetry.space_group_name_H-M   'P 1'
#
loop_
_entity.id
_entity.type
_entity.pdbx_description
1 polymer ?
#
loop_
_entity_poly.entity_id
_entity_poly.type
_entity_poly.pdbx_seq_one_letter_code
_entity_poly.pdbx_strand_id
1 'polypeptide(L)'
;MTLRELRKNKGITQRQSAEFLGVPLRTYCNYENDEQKRGSLKYRFMLEKLYSYGYVDEENGILSLEQIKRACGEVFSQHSVQYCYLFGSYAKGKATESSDVDLLVYTDIKGLGFYSLVEELREKLKKKVDVLDQRQLADNLELVCEILRDGVKIYG
;
A
#
# COMPACT_ATOMS: atom_id res chain seq x y z
N MET A 1 18.04 20.12 5.48
CA MET A 1 17.76 18.86 6.21
C MET A 1 18.81 17.83 5.82
N THR A 2 19.39 17.14 6.79
CA THR A 2 20.38 16.08 6.59
C THR A 2 19.70 14.72 6.52
N LEU A 3 20.42 13.71 6.02
CA LEU A 3 19.94 12.32 6.02
C LEU A 3 19.52 11.85 7.43
N ARG A 4 20.32 12.24 8.45
CA ARG A 4 20.03 11.91 9.86
C ARG A 4 18.73 12.54 10.35
N GLU A 5 18.54 13.84 10.09
CA GLU A 5 17.32 14.54 10.49
C GLU A 5 16.09 13.97 9.78
N LEU A 6 16.19 13.76 8.48
CA LEU A 6 15.11 13.18 7.69
C LEU A 6 14.73 11.78 8.20
N ARG A 7 15.73 10.91 8.42
CA ARG A 7 15.52 9.59 8.96
C ARG A 7 14.82 9.61 10.33
N LYS A 8 15.29 10.48 11.23
CA LYS A 8 14.68 10.63 12.57
C LYS A 8 13.25 11.15 12.49
N ASN A 9 13.00 12.12 11.62
CA ASN A 9 11.63 12.65 11.41
C ASN A 9 10.66 11.58 10.88
N LYS A 10 11.17 10.62 10.11
CA LYS A 10 10.39 9.48 9.62
C LYS A 10 10.31 8.32 10.62
N GLY A 11 10.99 8.40 11.77
CA GLY A 11 10.95 7.39 12.82
C GLY A 11 11.59 6.04 12.41
N ILE A 12 12.53 6.04 11.48
CA ILE A 12 13.13 4.80 10.96
C ILE A 12 14.58 4.64 11.37
N THR A 13 15.04 3.39 11.40
CA THR A 13 16.42 3.04 11.73
C THR A 13 17.36 3.24 10.55
N GLN A 14 18.66 3.29 10.80
CA GLN A 14 19.68 3.31 9.74
C GLN A 14 19.57 2.07 8.83
N ARG A 15 19.26 0.90 9.40
CA ARG A 15 19.07 -0.34 8.65
C ARG A 15 17.89 -0.23 7.70
N GLN A 16 16.73 0.22 8.19
CA GLN A 16 15.54 0.43 7.35
C GLN A 16 15.79 1.44 6.23
N SER A 17 16.53 2.51 6.52
CA SER A 17 16.93 3.50 5.51
C SER A 17 17.83 2.88 4.45
N ALA A 18 18.83 2.10 4.85
CA ALA A 18 19.75 1.43 3.94
C ALA A 18 19.02 0.42 3.04
N GLU A 19 18.13 -0.38 3.61
CA GLU A 19 17.29 -1.34 2.89
C GLU A 19 16.40 -0.65 1.85
N PHE A 20 15.72 0.40 2.26
CA PHE A 20 14.86 1.19 1.36
C PHE A 20 15.66 1.82 0.21
N LEU A 21 16.83 2.33 0.50
CA LEU A 21 17.71 2.95 -0.51
C LEU A 21 18.44 1.93 -1.39
N GLY A 22 18.41 0.64 -1.03
CA GLY A 22 19.12 -0.41 -1.76
C GLY A 22 20.64 -0.31 -1.63
N VAL A 23 21.14 0.20 -0.51
CA VAL A 23 22.59 0.33 -0.23
C VAL A 23 22.99 -0.48 1.00
N PRO A 24 24.27 -0.95 1.09
CA PRO A 24 24.76 -1.58 2.30
C PRO A 24 24.64 -0.66 3.52
N LEU A 25 24.34 -1.20 4.68
CA LEU A 25 24.23 -0.43 5.93
C LEU A 25 25.47 0.42 6.20
N ARG A 26 26.67 -0.16 6.01
CA ARG A 26 27.94 0.54 6.18
C ARG A 26 28.03 1.77 5.26
N THR A 27 27.59 1.64 4.03
CA THR A 27 27.57 2.75 3.08
C THR A 27 26.62 3.85 3.55
N TYR A 28 25.42 3.48 3.96
CA TYR A 28 24.46 4.45 4.50
C TYR A 28 25.02 5.20 5.71
N CYS A 29 25.57 4.48 6.70
CA CYS A 29 26.14 5.07 7.90
C CYS A 29 27.30 6.03 7.57
N ASN A 30 28.16 5.68 6.61
CA ASN A 30 29.24 6.55 6.16
C ASN A 30 28.71 7.86 5.57
N TYR A 31 27.66 7.81 4.75
CA TYR A 31 27.07 9.00 4.17
C TYR A 31 26.28 9.85 5.19
N GLU A 32 25.63 9.21 6.15
CA GLU A 32 24.91 9.92 7.21
C GLU A 32 25.87 10.68 8.16
N ASN A 33 27.04 10.12 8.44
CA ASN A 33 27.96 10.63 9.45
C ASN A 33 29.07 11.54 8.89
N ASP A 34 29.36 11.49 7.59
CA ASP A 34 30.45 12.24 6.97
C ASP A 34 29.93 13.54 6.32
N GLU A 35 30.26 14.64 6.96
CA GLU A 35 29.83 15.97 6.47
C GLU A 35 30.41 16.32 5.10
N GLN A 36 31.57 15.83 4.76
CA GLN A 36 32.20 16.09 3.46
C GLN A 36 31.44 15.47 2.30
N LYS A 37 30.62 14.44 2.55
CA LYS A 37 29.81 13.77 1.54
C LYS A 37 28.49 14.46 1.24
N ARG A 38 28.08 15.44 2.05
CA ARG A 38 26.78 16.14 1.91
C ARG A 38 26.55 16.80 0.55
N GLY A 39 27.61 17.22 -0.11
CA GLY A 39 27.54 17.82 -1.44
C GLY A 39 27.59 16.84 -2.60
N SER A 40 27.81 15.54 -2.35
CA SER A 40 27.95 14.54 -3.40
C SER A 40 26.62 14.21 -4.07
N LEU A 41 26.68 13.81 -5.34
CA LEU A 41 25.51 13.38 -6.10
C LEU A 41 24.80 12.20 -5.42
N LYS A 42 25.57 11.27 -4.88
CA LYS A 42 25.02 10.10 -4.17
C LYS A 42 24.28 10.49 -2.89
N TYR A 43 24.77 11.47 -2.14
CA TYR A 43 24.09 11.98 -0.96
C TYR A 43 22.76 12.63 -1.32
N ARG A 44 22.73 13.46 -2.37
CA ARG A 44 21.50 14.09 -2.86
C ARG A 44 20.48 13.05 -3.30
N PHE A 45 20.91 12.06 -4.06
CA PHE A 45 20.06 10.94 -4.48
C PHE A 45 19.45 10.20 -3.27
N MET A 46 20.29 9.88 -2.27
CA MET A 46 19.82 9.24 -1.04
C MET A 46 18.80 10.11 -0.30
N LEU A 47 19.04 11.41 -0.22
CA LEU A 47 18.15 12.35 0.45
C LEU A 47 16.79 12.43 -0.26
N GLU A 48 16.79 12.63 -1.58
CA GLU A 48 15.58 12.70 -2.39
C GLU A 48 14.77 11.40 -2.29
N LYS A 49 15.42 10.26 -2.43
CA LYS A 49 14.74 8.97 -2.33
C LYS A 49 14.20 8.72 -0.92
N LEU A 50 14.93 9.10 0.13
CA LEU A 50 14.47 8.94 1.51
C LEU A 50 13.29 9.85 1.84
N TYR A 51 13.12 10.98 1.16
CA TYR A 51 11.91 11.81 1.27
C TYR A 51 10.65 11.03 0.90
N SER A 52 10.73 10.15 -0.08
CA SER A 52 9.61 9.33 -0.52
C SER A 52 9.31 8.12 0.39
N TYR A 53 10.13 7.87 1.40
CA TYR A 53 9.87 6.78 2.34
C TYR A 53 8.51 6.95 3.03
N GLY A 54 7.70 5.89 2.95
CA GLY A 54 6.34 5.90 3.49
C GLY A 54 5.31 6.61 2.60
N TYR A 55 5.74 7.20 1.49
CA TYR A 55 4.83 7.74 0.49
C TYR A 55 4.18 6.59 -0.29
N VAL A 56 2.88 6.65 -0.39
CA VAL A 56 2.09 5.66 -1.14
C VAL A 56 1.29 6.38 -2.21
N ASP A 57 1.43 5.94 -3.45
CA ASP A 57 0.59 6.30 -4.57
C ASP A 57 0.44 5.08 -5.51
N GLU A 58 -0.10 5.27 -6.70
CA GLU A 58 -0.34 4.17 -7.64
C GLU A 58 0.95 3.45 -8.06
N GLU A 59 2.07 4.13 -8.08
CA GLU A 59 3.36 3.61 -8.56
C GLU A 59 4.40 3.38 -7.44
N ASN A 60 4.15 3.88 -6.24
CA ASN A 60 5.10 3.85 -5.13
C ASN A 60 4.48 3.33 -3.84
N GLY A 61 5.28 2.61 -3.10
CA GLY A 61 4.92 2.08 -1.79
C GLY A 61 4.02 0.86 -1.85
N ILE A 62 4.10 0.03 -0.82
CA ILE A 62 3.26 -1.17 -0.64
C ILE A 62 2.48 -1.00 0.65
N LEU A 63 1.16 -1.17 0.58
CA LEU A 63 0.30 -1.13 1.76
C LEU A 63 0.46 -2.41 2.59
N SER A 64 0.43 -2.27 3.91
CA SER A 64 0.28 -3.41 4.80
C SER A 64 -1.18 -3.87 4.87
N LEU A 65 -1.40 -5.11 5.32
CA LEU A 65 -2.74 -5.63 5.55
C LEU A 65 -3.52 -4.76 6.55
N GLU A 66 -2.85 -4.28 7.59
CA GLU A 66 -3.45 -3.40 8.60
C GLU A 66 -3.87 -2.05 8.02
N GLN A 67 -3.07 -1.47 7.15
CA GLN A 67 -3.41 -0.22 6.45
C GLN A 67 -4.64 -0.42 5.55
N ILE A 68 -4.71 -1.52 4.82
CA ILE A 68 -5.86 -1.87 3.98
C ILE A 68 -7.11 -2.07 4.83
N LYS A 69 -7.03 -2.84 5.90
CA LYS A 69 -8.15 -3.07 6.83
C LYS A 69 -8.69 -1.76 7.42
N ARG A 70 -7.80 -0.90 7.87
CA ARG A 70 -8.18 0.39 8.47
C ARG A 70 -8.87 1.30 7.46
N ALA A 71 -8.28 1.49 6.30
CA ALA A 71 -8.84 2.35 5.26
C ALA A 71 -10.19 1.83 4.77
N CYS A 72 -10.30 0.54 4.48
CA CYS A 72 -11.55 -0.09 4.06
C CYS A 72 -12.62 -0.01 5.16
N GLY A 73 -12.25 -0.24 6.42
CA GLY A 73 -13.18 -0.14 7.54
C GLY A 73 -13.77 1.26 7.71
N GLU A 74 -12.95 2.30 7.53
CA GLU A 74 -13.42 3.69 7.57
C GLU A 74 -14.41 4.01 6.46
N VAL A 75 -14.17 3.52 5.25
CA VAL A 75 -15.08 3.72 4.11
C VAL A 75 -16.34 2.88 4.28
N PHE A 76 -16.23 1.59 4.55
CA PHE A 76 -17.38 0.68 4.61
C PHE A 76 -18.32 0.95 5.78
N SER A 77 -17.82 1.52 6.87
CA SER A 77 -18.68 1.91 8.01
C SER A 77 -19.72 2.98 7.65
N GLN A 78 -19.52 3.71 6.58
CA GLN A 78 -20.42 4.77 6.09
C GLN A 78 -21.32 4.29 4.93
N HIS A 79 -21.19 3.04 4.52
CA HIS A 79 -21.92 2.46 3.40
C HIS A 79 -22.59 1.14 3.77
N SER A 80 -23.54 0.71 2.97
CA SER A 80 -24.25 -0.56 3.13
C SER A 80 -23.42 -1.72 2.58
N VAL A 81 -22.35 -2.07 3.28
CA VAL A 81 -21.45 -3.18 2.95
C VAL A 81 -21.48 -4.19 4.11
N GLN A 82 -21.78 -5.45 3.80
CA GLN A 82 -21.87 -6.50 4.83
C GLN A 82 -20.49 -7.08 5.17
N TYR A 83 -19.69 -7.39 4.15
CA TYR A 83 -18.32 -7.86 4.34
C TYR A 83 -17.46 -7.59 3.10
N CYS A 84 -16.15 -7.69 3.27
CA CYS A 84 -15.19 -7.54 2.20
C CYS A 84 -14.02 -8.52 2.36
N TYR A 85 -13.62 -9.12 1.23
CA TYR A 85 -12.44 -9.96 1.11
C TYR A 85 -11.39 -9.28 0.25
N LEU A 86 -10.15 -9.31 0.71
CA LEU A 86 -8.98 -8.98 -0.09
C LEU A 86 -8.52 -10.22 -0.82
N PHE A 87 -8.26 -10.11 -2.13
CA PHE A 87 -7.70 -11.19 -2.93
C PHE A 87 -6.56 -10.67 -3.83
N GLY A 88 -6.07 -11.47 -4.77
CA GLY A 88 -5.00 -11.07 -5.66
C GLY A 88 -3.64 -10.98 -4.98
N SER A 89 -2.75 -10.14 -5.53
CA SER A 89 -1.34 -10.06 -5.11
C SER A 89 -1.16 -9.62 -3.65
N TYR A 90 -1.96 -8.70 -3.16
CA TYR A 90 -1.90 -8.26 -1.77
C TYR A 90 -2.29 -9.37 -0.78
N ALA A 91 -3.29 -10.15 -1.10
CA ALA A 91 -3.68 -11.29 -0.26
C ALA A 91 -2.63 -12.41 -0.24
N LYS A 92 -1.93 -12.61 -1.35
CA LYS A 92 -0.87 -13.62 -1.50
C LYS A 92 0.48 -13.20 -0.91
N GLY A 93 0.62 -11.95 -0.46
CA GLY A 93 1.90 -11.40 -0.02
C GLY A 93 2.90 -11.17 -1.15
N LYS A 94 2.44 -11.02 -2.38
CA LYS A 94 3.25 -10.84 -3.59
C LYS A 94 3.08 -9.46 -4.23
N ALA A 95 2.45 -8.51 -3.55
CA ALA A 95 2.25 -7.17 -4.07
C ALA A 95 3.57 -6.45 -4.31
N THR A 96 3.61 -5.69 -5.38
CA THR A 96 4.68 -4.75 -5.72
C THR A 96 4.19 -3.32 -5.55
N GLU A 97 5.07 -2.35 -5.73
CA GLU A 97 4.72 -0.92 -5.61
C GLU A 97 3.64 -0.48 -6.60
N SER A 98 3.53 -1.11 -7.76
CA SER A 98 2.52 -0.84 -8.79
C SER A 98 1.32 -1.79 -8.76
N SER A 99 1.23 -2.69 -7.78
CA SER A 99 0.10 -3.62 -7.67
C SER A 99 -1.20 -2.91 -7.30
N ASP A 100 -2.29 -3.34 -7.95
CA ASP A 100 -3.64 -2.91 -7.61
C ASP A 100 -4.13 -3.64 -6.35
N VAL A 101 -5.09 -3.05 -5.67
CA VAL A 101 -5.77 -3.68 -4.54
C VAL A 101 -7.06 -4.32 -5.05
N ASP A 102 -7.17 -5.64 -4.93
CA ASP A 102 -8.31 -6.42 -5.41
C ASP A 102 -9.25 -6.74 -4.25
N LEU A 103 -10.47 -6.26 -4.32
CA LEU A 103 -11.47 -6.40 -3.28
C LEU A 103 -12.76 -7.03 -3.81
N LEU A 104 -13.32 -7.96 -3.02
CA LEU A 104 -14.65 -8.47 -3.20
C LEU A 104 -15.53 -7.95 -2.08
N VAL A 105 -16.58 -7.22 -2.42
CA VAL A 105 -17.55 -6.69 -1.45
C VAL A 105 -18.90 -7.39 -1.59
N TYR A 106 -19.53 -7.68 -0.46
CA TYR A 106 -20.93 -8.10 -0.42
C TYR A 106 -21.78 -6.90 -0.07
N THR A 107 -22.55 -6.41 -1.03
CA THR A 107 -23.34 -5.18 -0.91
C THR A 107 -24.55 -5.21 -1.83
N ASP A 108 -25.56 -4.45 -1.48
CA ASP A 108 -26.72 -4.16 -2.32
C ASP A 108 -26.60 -2.82 -3.10
N ILE A 109 -25.52 -2.07 -2.88
CA ILE A 109 -25.22 -0.83 -3.58
C ILE A 109 -25.03 -1.10 -5.07
N LYS A 110 -25.66 -0.27 -5.91
CA LYS A 110 -25.61 -0.37 -7.38
C LYS A 110 -25.38 0.98 -8.03
N GLY A 111 -24.91 0.95 -9.28
CA GLY A 111 -24.81 2.13 -10.14
C GLY A 111 -23.83 3.18 -9.59
N LEU A 112 -24.27 4.43 -9.57
CA LEU A 112 -23.43 5.56 -9.13
C LEU A 112 -22.97 5.44 -7.67
N GLY A 113 -23.79 4.86 -6.80
CA GLY A 113 -23.40 4.61 -5.40
C GLY A 113 -22.22 3.65 -5.28
N PHE A 114 -22.19 2.61 -6.09
CA PHE A 114 -21.09 1.67 -6.15
C PHE A 114 -19.82 2.33 -6.71
N TYR A 115 -19.97 3.15 -7.76
CA TYR A 115 -18.86 3.92 -8.32
C TYR A 115 -18.26 4.89 -7.29
N SER A 116 -19.10 5.59 -6.52
CA SER A 116 -18.64 6.46 -5.43
C SER A 116 -17.88 5.69 -4.35
N LEU A 117 -18.33 4.50 -4.00
CA LEU A 117 -17.64 3.62 -3.05
C LEU A 117 -16.22 3.27 -3.55
N VAL A 118 -16.08 2.92 -4.82
CA VAL A 118 -14.79 2.61 -5.44
C VAL A 118 -13.85 3.83 -5.39
N GLU A 119 -14.35 5.00 -5.74
CA GLU A 119 -13.56 6.25 -5.72
C GLU A 119 -13.10 6.62 -4.30
N GLU A 120 -13.95 6.47 -3.30
CA GLU A 120 -13.55 6.69 -1.89
C GLU A 120 -12.44 5.73 -1.45
N LEU A 121 -12.52 4.45 -1.86
CA LEU A 121 -11.49 3.47 -1.58
C LEU A 121 -10.15 3.84 -2.25
N ARG A 122 -10.19 4.27 -3.51
CA ARG A 122 -8.99 4.73 -4.22
C ARG A 122 -8.32 5.91 -3.54
N GLU A 123 -9.09 6.89 -3.11
CA GLU A 123 -8.56 8.06 -2.40
C GLU A 123 -7.95 7.68 -1.05
N LYS A 124 -8.60 6.80 -0.29
CA LYS A 124 -8.10 6.34 1.01
C LYS A 124 -6.85 5.47 0.89
N LEU A 125 -6.86 4.52 -0.02
CA LEU A 125 -5.76 3.57 -0.22
C LEU A 125 -4.62 4.16 -1.05
N LYS A 126 -4.88 5.21 -1.83
CA LYS A 126 -3.92 5.83 -2.77
C LYS A 126 -3.35 4.82 -3.78
N LYS A 127 -4.11 3.80 -4.08
CA LYS A 127 -3.83 2.75 -5.07
C LYS A 127 -5.00 2.61 -6.02
N LYS A 128 -4.75 2.06 -7.20
CA LYS A 128 -5.84 1.55 -8.03
C LYS A 128 -6.52 0.41 -7.28
N VAL A 129 -7.83 0.43 -7.27
CA VAL A 129 -8.65 -0.56 -6.57
C VAL A 129 -9.58 -1.21 -7.57
N ASP A 130 -9.51 -2.52 -7.64
CA ASP A 130 -10.41 -3.35 -8.42
C ASP A 130 -11.47 -3.93 -7.48
N VAL A 131 -12.70 -3.45 -7.57
CA VAL A 131 -13.78 -3.84 -6.67
C VAL A 131 -14.82 -4.65 -7.43
N LEU A 132 -14.98 -5.89 -7.01
CA LEU A 132 -16.04 -6.78 -7.49
C LEU A 132 -17.11 -6.93 -6.42
N ASP A 133 -18.35 -7.05 -6.83
CA ASP A 133 -19.43 -7.45 -5.93
C ASP A 133 -19.77 -8.94 -6.08
N GLN A 134 -20.59 -9.46 -5.16
CA GLN A 134 -20.96 -10.88 -5.14
C GLN A 134 -21.66 -11.37 -6.43
N ARG A 135 -22.31 -10.48 -7.16
CA ARG A 135 -22.99 -10.83 -8.43
C ARG A 135 -22.03 -11.22 -9.53
N GLN A 136 -20.82 -10.64 -9.50
CA GLN A 136 -19.76 -10.91 -10.47
C GLN A 136 -19.07 -12.26 -10.24
N LEU A 137 -19.34 -12.94 -9.14
CA LEU A 137 -18.83 -14.28 -8.85
C LEU A 137 -19.66 -15.40 -9.50
N ALA A 138 -20.90 -15.12 -9.89
CA ALA A 138 -21.87 -16.16 -10.31
C ALA A 138 -21.35 -17.05 -11.45
N ASP A 139 -20.62 -16.49 -12.41
CA ASP A 139 -20.10 -17.19 -13.57
C ASP A 139 -18.57 -17.29 -13.60
N ASN A 140 -17.92 -17.08 -12.45
CA ASN A 140 -16.46 -17.08 -12.35
C ASN A 140 -15.98 -18.02 -11.23
N LEU A 141 -16.08 -19.30 -11.47
CA LEU A 141 -15.68 -20.33 -10.51
C LEU A 141 -14.18 -20.25 -10.16
N GLU A 142 -13.33 -19.90 -11.13
CA GLU A 142 -11.89 -19.77 -10.92
C GLU A 142 -11.58 -18.71 -9.89
N LEU A 143 -12.23 -17.55 -9.99
CA LEU A 143 -12.09 -16.45 -9.02
C LEU A 143 -12.61 -16.84 -7.64
N VAL A 144 -13.75 -17.54 -7.57
CA VAL A 144 -14.29 -18.07 -6.30
C VAL A 144 -13.28 -18.99 -5.62
N CYS A 145 -12.68 -19.90 -6.37
CA CYS A 145 -11.66 -20.81 -5.85
C CYS A 145 -10.40 -20.06 -5.38
N GLU A 146 -9.98 -19.04 -6.11
CA GLU A 146 -8.85 -18.18 -5.71
C GLU A 146 -9.12 -17.48 -4.39
N ILE A 147 -10.28 -16.88 -4.22
CA ILE A 147 -10.68 -16.18 -2.99
C ILE A 147 -10.76 -17.16 -1.82
N LEU A 148 -11.32 -18.34 -2.03
CA LEU A 148 -11.40 -19.38 -0.99
C LEU A 148 -10.03 -19.90 -0.56
N ARG A 149 -9.07 -19.95 -1.47
CA ARG A 149 -7.72 -20.43 -1.19
C ARG A 149 -6.84 -19.35 -0.52
N ASP A 150 -6.83 -18.16 -1.06
CA ASP A 150 -5.86 -17.10 -0.70
C ASP A 150 -6.52 -15.84 -0.11
N GLY A 151 -7.83 -15.69 -0.22
CA GLY A 151 -8.55 -14.48 0.22
C GLY A 151 -8.48 -14.24 1.71
N VAL A 152 -8.42 -12.97 2.09
CA VAL A 152 -8.38 -12.52 3.48
C VAL A 152 -9.59 -11.65 3.76
N LYS A 153 -10.40 -12.02 4.74
CA LYS A 153 -11.52 -11.18 5.17
C LYS A 153 -11.00 -9.95 5.89
N ILE A 154 -11.31 -8.76 5.36
CA ILE A 154 -10.82 -7.49 5.90
C ILE A 154 -11.91 -6.62 6.55
N TYR A 155 -13.16 -6.96 6.34
CA TYR A 155 -14.31 -6.26 6.92
C TYR A 155 -15.51 -7.20 7.10
N GLY A 156 -16.27 -6.98 8.16
CA GLY A 156 -17.48 -7.74 8.44
C GLY A 156 -17.42 -8.81 9.52
#